data_da015c3333a557ce901cf1df29d37fb5
#
_entry.id   da015c3333a557ce901cf1df29d37fb5
#
_cell.length_a   1.000
_cell.length_b   1.000
_cell.length_c   1.000
_cell.angle_alpha   90.00
_cell.angle_beta   90.00
_cell.angle_gamma   90.00
#
_symmetry.space_group_name_H-M   'P 1'
#
loop_
_entity.id
_entity.type
_entity.pdbx_description
1 polymer ?
#
loop_
_entity_poly.entity_id
_entity_poly.type
_entity_poly.pdbx_seq_one_letter_code
_entity_poly.pdbx_strand_id
1 'polypeptide(L)'
;MKSFLFVFIVFFSSIQIHAQVGVGAKAPGDAEILFDGSRKMLDAKWTYWKGPRLKAQLPIKWEIVSDPVDKGTVMSANDPAGAGGLYGAADVITKKEYRDFRLHVEFYISKPGGNSGVYLQNRYEIQILDGDSTSHGMAAVINESKSPYHAYNGVGKWNAYDITFRAARFEGGKVVEKARVTVYFNGKKVHENQEISQVWGGPNSGLDGGNDGGKGITDVPGPIKLQAEGHEVLYRNIWIKELELKDKNTDLPM
;
A
#
# COMPACT_ATOMS: atom_id res chain seq x y z
N MET A 1 58.60 39.25 -4.57
CA MET A 1 57.24 38.87 -5.12
C MET A 1 56.72 37.73 -4.29
N LYS A 2 55.70 37.95 -3.48
CA LYS A 2 55.03 36.90 -2.69
C LYS A 2 53.74 36.49 -3.45
N SER A 3 53.73 35.28 -4.00
CA SER A 3 52.53 34.72 -4.65
C SER A 3 51.54 34.27 -3.58
N PHE A 4 50.35 34.85 -3.58
CA PHE A 4 49.20 34.37 -2.80
C PHE A 4 48.44 33.31 -3.60
N LEU A 5 48.42 32.09 -3.07
CA LEU A 5 47.63 31.01 -3.62
C LEU A 5 46.20 31.12 -3.04
N PHE A 6 45.22 31.49 -3.87
CA PHE A 6 43.80 31.48 -3.50
C PHE A 6 43.26 30.04 -3.68
N VAL A 7 42.96 29.38 -2.57
CA VAL A 7 42.24 28.11 -2.58
C VAL A 7 40.74 28.40 -2.62
N PHE A 8 40.10 28.11 -3.76
CA PHE A 8 38.63 28.11 -3.87
C PHE A 8 38.06 26.83 -3.25
N ILE A 9 37.41 26.93 -2.09
CA ILE A 9 36.66 25.86 -1.49
C ILE A 9 35.27 25.91 -2.12
N VAL A 10 34.98 24.95 -3.01
CA VAL A 10 33.63 24.76 -3.58
C VAL A 10 32.81 23.93 -2.57
N PHE A 11 31.89 24.58 -1.90
CA PHE A 11 30.90 23.89 -1.09
C PHE A 11 29.87 23.20 -2.01
N PHE A 12 29.96 21.89 -2.17
CA PHE A 12 28.83 21.09 -2.69
C PHE A 12 27.77 20.96 -1.60
N SER A 13 26.75 21.82 -1.63
CA SER A 13 25.53 21.57 -0.88
C SER A 13 24.79 20.42 -1.55
N SER A 14 24.80 19.26 -0.93
CA SER A 14 23.91 18.17 -1.31
C SER A 14 22.49 18.61 -1.05
N ILE A 15 21.72 18.90 -2.09
CA ILE A 15 20.27 19.06 -1.99
C ILE A 15 19.73 17.68 -1.65
N GLN A 16 19.36 17.48 -0.39
CA GLN A 16 18.58 16.32 -0.01
C GLN A 16 17.17 16.50 -0.62
N ILE A 17 16.93 15.85 -1.73
CA ILE A 17 15.57 15.74 -2.29
C ILE A 17 14.82 14.80 -1.36
N HIS A 18 14.03 15.36 -0.43
CA HIS A 18 13.10 14.58 0.34
C HIS A 18 12.04 14.02 -0.62
N ALA A 19 11.78 12.73 -0.54
CA ALA A 19 10.74 12.13 -1.35
C ALA A 19 9.39 12.74 -0.97
N GLN A 20 8.63 13.16 -1.95
CA GLN A 20 7.31 13.72 -1.76
C GLN A 20 6.36 12.65 -1.22
N VAL A 21 5.48 13.01 -0.28
CA VAL A 21 4.41 12.15 0.26
C VAL A 21 3.05 12.78 0.01
N GLY A 22 2.01 11.97 -0.01
CA GLY A 22 0.63 12.38 -0.25
C GLY A 22 0.25 12.37 -1.73
N VAL A 23 -0.93 12.86 -2.03
CA VAL A 23 -1.49 12.86 -3.39
C VAL A 23 -0.57 13.60 -4.36
N GLY A 24 -0.27 12.97 -5.49
CA GLY A 24 0.64 13.50 -6.50
C GLY A 24 2.12 13.20 -6.26
N ALA A 25 2.46 12.40 -5.24
CA ALA A 25 3.84 12.02 -4.98
C ALA A 25 4.44 11.27 -6.18
N LYS A 26 5.61 11.71 -6.61
CA LYS A 26 6.32 11.11 -7.76
C LYS A 26 7.13 9.90 -7.31
N ALA A 27 7.10 8.86 -8.12
CA ALA A 27 7.95 7.70 -7.92
C ALA A 27 9.44 8.10 -7.94
N PRO A 28 10.25 7.66 -6.96
CA PRO A 28 11.71 7.74 -7.06
C PRO A 28 12.22 7.03 -8.32
N GLY A 29 13.39 7.45 -8.84
CA GLY A 29 13.93 6.90 -10.08
C GLY A 29 14.25 5.40 -10.03
N ASP A 30 14.41 4.84 -8.82
CA ASP A 30 14.65 3.42 -8.56
C ASP A 30 13.40 2.65 -8.07
N ALA A 31 12.22 3.28 -8.11
CA ALA A 31 10.96 2.63 -7.80
C ALA A 31 10.41 1.87 -9.01
N GLU A 32 9.78 0.76 -8.75
CA GLU A 32 8.99 0.01 -9.71
C GLU A 32 7.57 0.59 -9.80
N ILE A 33 7.12 0.94 -11.01
CA ILE A 33 5.74 1.36 -11.24
C ILE A 33 4.85 0.11 -11.29
N LEU A 34 3.88 0.06 -10.41
CA LEU A 34 2.89 -1.02 -10.35
C LEU A 34 1.63 -0.70 -11.15
N PHE A 35 1.28 0.59 -11.26
CA PHE A 35 0.16 1.04 -12.09
C PHE A 35 0.36 2.49 -12.56
N ASP A 36 0.24 2.70 -13.86
CA ASP A 36 0.44 3.98 -14.56
C ASP A 36 -0.84 4.52 -15.24
N GLY A 37 -1.98 3.91 -14.97
CA GLY A 37 -3.26 4.20 -15.64
C GLY A 37 -3.58 3.26 -16.81
N SER A 38 -2.62 2.46 -17.28
CA SER A 38 -2.83 1.64 -18.48
C SER A 38 -3.33 0.23 -18.18
N ARG A 39 -4.18 -0.30 -19.08
CA ARG A 39 -4.59 -1.71 -19.08
C ARG A 39 -3.37 -2.64 -19.19
N LYS A 40 -2.38 -2.24 -19.99
CA LYS A 40 -1.14 -3.01 -20.16
C LYS A 40 -0.41 -3.21 -18.84
N MET A 41 -0.33 -2.16 -18.00
CA MET A 41 0.34 -2.25 -16.70
C MET A 41 -0.46 -3.11 -15.73
N LEU A 42 -1.78 -2.95 -15.69
CA LEU A 42 -2.65 -3.81 -14.88
C LEU A 42 -2.43 -5.28 -15.22
N ASP A 43 -2.50 -5.66 -16.50
CA ASP A 43 -2.30 -7.04 -16.93
C ASP A 43 -0.87 -7.54 -16.72
N ALA A 44 0.15 -6.67 -16.83
CA ALA A 44 1.54 -7.05 -16.64
C ALA A 44 1.89 -7.30 -15.18
N LYS A 45 1.41 -6.46 -14.25
CA LYS A 45 1.85 -6.44 -12.86
C LYS A 45 0.92 -7.18 -11.90
N TRP A 46 -0.36 -7.36 -12.24
CA TRP A 46 -1.39 -7.87 -11.33
C TRP A 46 -2.01 -9.17 -11.82
N THR A 47 -2.61 -9.90 -10.89
CA THR A 47 -3.44 -11.09 -11.12
C THR A 47 -4.50 -11.17 -10.03
N TYR A 48 -5.55 -11.99 -10.22
CA TYR A 48 -6.48 -12.27 -9.13
C TYR A 48 -5.81 -13.06 -8.02
N TRP A 49 -6.12 -12.69 -6.78
CA TRP A 49 -5.77 -13.49 -5.63
C TRP A 49 -6.60 -14.76 -5.56
N LYS A 50 -5.95 -15.92 -5.51
CA LYS A 50 -6.61 -17.24 -5.39
C LYS A 50 -7.03 -17.52 -3.95
N GLY A 51 -7.72 -16.57 -3.32
CA GLY A 51 -8.26 -16.70 -1.98
C GLY A 51 -9.55 -17.55 -1.92
N PRO A 52 -10.04 -17.84 -0.71
CA PRO A 52 -11.17 -18.74 -0.51
C PRO A 52 -12.49 -18.21 -1.09
N ARG A 53 -12.59 -16.91 -1.34
CA ARG A 53 -13.78 -16.24 -1.89
C ARG A 53 -13.70 -15.96 -3.39
N LEU A 54 -12.58 -16.25 -4.04
CA LEU A 54 -12.40 -15.94 -5.45
C LEU A 54 -13.51 -16.54 -6.31
N LYS A 55 -14.18 -15.68 -7.07
CA LYS A 55 -15.16 -16.05 -8.10
C LYS A 55 -14.82 -15.49 -9.48
N ALA A 56 -13.92 -14.51 -9.51
CA ALA A 56 -13.44 -13.92 -10.75
C ALA A 56 -12.51 -14.88 -11.52
N GLN A 57 -12.46 -14.72 -12.83
CA GLN A 57 -11.62 -15.50 -13.73
C GLN A 57 -10.78 -14.56 -14.59
N LEU A 58 -9.54 -14.97 -14.88
CA LEU A 58 -8.66 -14.24 -15.78
C LEU A 58 -9.24 -14.17 -17.20
N PRO A 59 -8.97 -13.11 -17.96
CA PRO A 59 -8.17 -11.95 -17.58
C PRO A 59 -8.86 -11.08 -16.52
N ILE A 60 -8.07 -10.23 -15.82
CA ILE A 60 -8.63 -9.30 -14.82
C ILE A 60 -9.73 -8.45 -15.47
N LYS A 61 -10.89 -8.40 -14.82
CA LYS A 61 -12.07 -7.63 -15.28
C LYS A 61 -12.20 -6.25 -14.61
N TRP A 62 -11.30 -5.91 -13.68
CA TRP A 62 -11.22 -4.53 -13.19
C TRP A 62 -11.09 -3.59 -14.37
N GLU A 63 -11.93 -2.57 -14.42
CA GLU A 63 -12.00 -1.65 -15.56
C GLU A 63 -10.96 -0.54 -15.45
N ILE A 64 -10.53 -0.06 -16.60
CA ILE A 64 -9.77 1.19 -16.71
C ILE A 64 -10.78 2.26 -17.12
N VAL A 65 -10.99 3.22 -16.22
CA VAL A 65 -11.96 4.30 -16.39
C VAL A 65 -11.28 5.67 -16.43
N SER A 66 -11.98 6.70 -16.87
CA SER A 66 -11.47 8.08 -16.80
C SER A 66 -11.28 8.52 -15.36
N ASP A 67 -10.20 9.24 -15.08
CA ASP A 67 -9.98 9.86 -13.77
C ASP A 67 -11.10 10.89 -13.52
N PRO A 68 -11.83 10.81 -12.37
CA PRO A 68 -12.96 11.70 -12.11
C PRO A 68 -12.54 13.13 -11.75
N VAL A 69 -11.26 13.38 -11.48
CA VAL A 69 -10.75 14.68 -11.02
C VAL A 69 -9.73 15.25 -12.00
N ASP A 70 -8.79 14.43 -12.42
CA ASP A 70 -7.65 14.83 -13.24
C ASP A 70 -7.74 14.25 -14.67
N LYS A 71 -6.79 14.62 -15.52
CA LYS A 71 -6.64 13.97 -16.82
C LYS A 71 -6.02 12.59 -16.66
N GLY A 72 -6.46 11.63 -17.49
CA GLY A 72 -5.89 10.30 -17.52
C GLY A 72 -6.90 9.21 -17.19
N THR A 73 -6.37 8.05 -16.83
CA THR A 73 -7.14 6.85 -16.57
C THR A 73 -6.69 6.18 -15.27
N VAL A 74 -7.62 5.52 -14.61
CA VAL A 74 -7.47 4.87 -13.31
C VAL A 74 -8.11 3.49 -13.33
N MET A 75 -7.73 2.60 -12.41
CA MET A 75 -8.40 1.30 -12.31
C MET A 75 -9.51 1.34 -11.25
N SER A 76 -10.62 0.69 -11.56
CA SER A 76 -11.77 0.52 -10.67
C SER A 76 -11.67 -0.82 -9.96
N ALA A 77 -11.70 -0.80 -8.61
CA ALA A 77 -11.67 -1.99 -7.76
C ALA A 77 -13.01 -2.74 -7.78
N ASN A 78 -13.49 -3.06 -8.96
CA ASN A 78 -14.75 -3.75 -9.16
C ASN A 78 -14.67 -4.70 -10.36
N ASP A 79 -15.24 -5.89 -10.21
CA ASP A 79 -15.44 -6.85 -11.30
C ASP A 79 -16.93 -7.24 -11.35
N PRO A 80 -17.79 -6.35 -11.87
CA PRO A 80 -19.23 -6.63 -11.89
C PRO A 80 -19.60 -7.79 -12.80
N ALA A 81 -18.80 -8.06 -13.83
CA ALA A 81 -19.05 -9.16 -14.76
C ALA A 81 -18.54 -10.50 -14.24
N GLY A 82 -17.43 -10.51 -13.51
CA GLY A 82 -16.79 -11.74 -13.03
C GLY A 82 -17.20 -12.14 -11.62
N ALA A 83 -17.39 -11.18 -10.73
CA ALA A 83 -17.61 -11.44 -9.30
C ALA A 83 -18.90 -10.84 -8.74
N GLY A 84 -19.67 -10.11 -9.55
CA GLY A 84 -20.95 -9.53 -9.14
C GLY A 84 -20.88 -8.56 -7.97
N GLY A 85 -19.74 -7.90 -7.77
CA GLY A 85 -19.53 -6.97 -6.66
C GLY A 85 -19.50 -7.64 -5.27
N LEU A 86 -19.25 -8.93 -5.19
CA LEU A 86 -19.19 -9.66 -3.93
C LEU A 86 -17.87 -9.41 -3.20
N TYR A 87 -17.94 -9.23 -1.90
CA TYR A 87 -16.80 -9.07 -1.00
C TYR A 87 -15.70 -10.12 -1.21
N GLY A 88 -14.48 -9.68 -1.47
CA GLY A 88 -13.30 -10.53 -1.63
C GLY A 88 -13.32 -11.48 -2.84
N ALA A 89 -14.31 -11.34 -3.73
CA ALA A 89 -14.48 -12.28 -4.85
C ALA A 89 -13.60 -11.95 -6.07
N ALA A 90 -13.00 -10.76 -6.09
CA ALA A 90 -12.19 -10.27 -7.20
C ALA A 90 -10.94 -9.47 -6.75
N ASP A 91 -10.42 -9.76 -5.56
CA ASP A 91 -9.19 -9.13 -5.08
C ASP A 91 -8.03 -9.37 -6.03
N VAL A 92 -7.20 -8.35 -6.22
CA VAL A 92 -6.01 -8.46 -7.06
C VAL A 92 -4.74 -8.39 -6.23
N ILE A 93 -3.73 -9.16 -6.66
CA ILE A 93 -2.40 -9.14 -6.05
C ILE A 93 -1.34 -8.83 -7.11
N THR A 94 -0.21 -8.26 -6.67
CA THR A 94 0.96 -8.16 -7.54
C THR A 94 1.49 -9.55 -7.88
N LYS A 95 1.98 -9.73 -9.12
CA LYS A 95 2.65 -10.97 -9.54
C LYS A 95 4.02 -11.15 -8.89
N LYS A 96 4.68 -10.04 -8.58
CA LYS A 96 5.94 -10.01 -7.84
C LYS A 96 5.65 -9.89 -6.35
N GLU A 97 6.52 -10.49 -5.55
CA GLU A 97 6.47 -10.49 -4.10
C GLU A 97 7.57 -9.60 -3.52
N TYR A 98 7.31 -8.99 -2.36
CA TYR A 98 8.18 -8.01 -1.72
C TYR A 98 8.34 -8.34 -0.24
N ARG A 99 9.54 -8.08 0.31
CA ARG A 99 9.81 -8.33 1.74
C ARG A 99 9.75 -7.05 2.56
N ASP A 100 10.70 -6.16 2.35
CA ASP A 100 10.74 -4.84 2.96
C ASP A 100 10.62 -3.82 1.82
N PHE A 101 9.77 -2.82 2.00
CA PHE A 101 9.51 -1.90 0.89
C PHE A 101 8.93 -0.56 1.36
N ARG A 102 9.02 0.40 0.47
CA ARG A 102 8.19 1.60 0.46
C ARG A 102 7.16 1.47 -0.64
N LEU A 103 5.90 1.71 -0.31
CA LEU A 103 4.76 1.63 -1.22
C LEU A 103 4.02 2.97 -1.21
N HIS A 104 3.69 3.47 -2.38
CA HIS A 104 2.75 4.58 -2.57
C HIS A 104 1.51 4.06 -3.30
N VAL A 105 0.34 4.46 -2.81
CA VAL A 105 -0.95 4.11 -3.41
C VAL A 105 -1.89 5.30 -3.30
N GLU A 106 -2.41 5.79 -4.44
CA GLU A 106 -3.50 6.75 -4.45
C GLU A 106 -4.83 6.06 -4.66
N PHE A 107 -5.83 6.44 -3.86
CA PHE A 107 -7.18 5.89 -3.93
C PHE A 107 -8.25 6.99 -3.88
N TYR A 108 -9.41 6.68 -4.46
CA TYR A 108 -10.54 7.59 -4.53
C TYR A 108 -11.82 6.81 -4.20
N ILE A 109 -12.62 7.32 -3.27
CA ILE A 109 -13.91 6.74 -2.90
C ILE A 109 -14.99 7.54 -3.61
N SER A 110 -15.73 6.87 -4.52
CA SER A 110 -16.73 7.52 -5.37
C SER A 110 -18.00 7.88 -4.61
N LYS A 111 -18.36 7.10 -3.58
CA LYS A 111 -19.62 7.25 -2.82
C LYS A 111 -19.39 7.01 -1.33
N PRO A 112 -20.20 7.62 -0.44
CA PRO A 112 -20.15 7.34 0.99
C PRO A 112 -20.23 5.83 1.31
N GLY A 113 -19.50 5.41 2.34
CA GLY A 113 -19.42 4.01 2.76
C GLY A 113 -18.52 3.14 1.89
N GLY A 114 -17.71 3.75 1.01
CA GLY A 114 -16.77 2.99 0.18
C GLY A 114 -15.77 2.24 1.02
N ASN A 115 -15.51 0.97 0.66
CA ASN A 115 -14.67 0.04 1.37
C ASN A 115 -13.72 -0.70 0.43
N SER A 116 -12.47 -0.79 0.83
CA SER A 116 -11.39 -1.54 0.21
C SER A 116 -10.24 -1.67 1.21
N GLY A 117 -9.09 -2.23 0.80
CA GLY A 117 -7.92 -2.34 1.64
C GLY A 117 -6.64 -2.51 0.85
N VAL A 118 -5.54 -2.02 1.40
CA VAL A 118 -4.18 -2.24 0.90
C VAL A 118 -3.49 -3.24 1.81
N TYR A 119 -3.25 -4.46 1.32
CA TYR A 119 -2.63 -5.52 2.10
C TYR A 119 -1.14 -5.64 1.78
N LEU A 120 -0.34 -5.50 2.81
CA LEU A 120 1.11 -5.67 2.78
C LEU A 120 1.42 -7.16 2.89
N GLN A 121 2.20 -7.69 1.94
CA GLN A 121 2.47 -9.13 1.82
C GLN A 121 1.21 -10.02 1.77
N ASN A 122 0.07 -9.46 1.32
CA ASN A 122 -1.25 -10.12 1.36
C ASN A 122 -1.63 -10.62 2.78
N ARG A 123 -1.16 -9.96 3.84
CA ARG A 123 -1.35 -10.37 5.25
C ARG A 123 -1.83 -9.23 6.14
N TYR A 124 -1.22 -8.07 6.01
CA TYR A 124 -1.43 -6.94 6.92
C TYR A 124 -2.15 -5.82 6.21
N GLU A 125 -3.31 -5.46 6.69
CA GLU A 125 -4.18 -4.51 6.01
C GLU A 125 -3.99 -3.09 6.55
N ILE A 126 -3.82 -2.14 5.62
CA ILE A 126 -4.07 -0.72 5.84
C ILE A 126 -5.43 -0.42 5.24
N GLN A 127 -6.39 -0.13 6.11
CA GLN A 127 -7.81 -0.04 5.77
C GLN A 127 -8.16 1.19 4.92
N ILE A 128 -9.07 0.99 3.99
CA ILE A 128 -9.78 2.05 3.26
C ILE A 128 -11.27 1.89 3.55
N LEU A 129 -11.81 2.65 4.51
CA LEU A 129 -13.22 2.59 4.89
C LEU A 129 -13.74 3.98 5.22
N ASP A 130 -14.65 4.50 4.41
CA ASP A 130 -15.31 5.76 4.69
C ASP A 130 -16.33 5.63 5.82
N GLY A 131 -16.35 6.61 6.73
CA GLY A 131 -17.32 6.70 7.82
C GLY A 131 -16.94 5.97 9.11
N ASP A 132 -15.78 5.30 9.18
CA ASP A 132 -15.30 4.63 10.39
C ASP A 132 -13.96 5.22 10.85
N SER A 133 -13.81 5.45 12.15
CA SER A 133 -12.59 5.96 12.81
C SER A 133 -12.07 5.05 13.93
N THR A 134 -12.56 3.81 14.00
CA THR A 134 -12.11 2.78 14.94
C THR A 134 -10.82 2.10 14.46
N SER A 135 -10.39 1.04 15.13
CA SER A 135 -9.29 0.19 14.67
C SER A 135 -9.65 -0.63 13.42
N HIS A 136 -10.87 -0.52 12.92
CA HIS A 136 -11.33 -1.04 11.64
C HIS A 136 -11.52 0.03 10.57
N GLY A 137 -11.36 1.30 10.92
CA GLY A 137 -11.67 2.43 10.08
C GLY A 137 -10.55 2.89 9.17
N MET A 138 -10.79 4.04 8.54
CA MET A 138 -9.88 4.66 7.58
C MET A 138 -8.45 4.78 8.12
N ALA A 139 -7.47 4.28 7.35
CA ALA A 139 -6.05 4.26 7.65
C ALA A 139 -5.67 3.47 8.92
N ALA A 140 -6.54 2.64 9.46
CA ALA A 140 -6.17 1.71 10.53
C ALA A 140 -5.18 0.66 10.02
N VAL A 141 -4.22 0.29 10.86
CA VAL A 141 -3.59 -1.03 10.79
C VAL A 141 -4.60 -1.97 11.45
N ILE A 142 -5.32 -2.76 10.66
CA ILE A 142 -6.53 -3.45 11.10
C ILE A 142 -6.35 -4.17 12.44
N ASN A 143 -7.21 -3.84 13.41
CA ASN A 143 -7.27 -4.33 14.79
C ASN A 143 -5.99 -4.19 15.62
N GLU A 144 -4.95 -3.58 15.08
CA GLU A 144 -3.73 -3.24 15.83
C GLU A 144 -3.77 -1.77 16.29
N SER A 145 -4.03 -0.86 15.36
CA SER A 145 -3.95 0.57 15.66
C SER A 145 -4.87 1.38 14.76
N LYS A 146 -5.73 2.21 15.37
CA LYS A 146 -6.54 3.19 14.64
C LYS A 146 -5.69 4.39 14.22
N SER A 147 -6.10 5.09 13.17
CA SER A 147 -5.51 6.39 12.85
C SER A 147 -5.71 7.38 13.99
N PRO A 148 -4.65 8.05 14.48
CA PRO A 148 -4.73 8.91 15.67
C PRO A 148 -5.51 10.20 15.45
N TYR A 149 -5.67 10.62 14.19
CA TYR A 149 -6.40 11.82 13.81
C TYR A 149 -6.91 11.74 12.38
N HIS A 150 -7.83 12.62 12.06
CA HIS A 150 -8.43 12.67 10.72
C HIS A 150 -7.43 13.27 9.72
N ALA A 151 -7.05 12.47 8.72
CA ALA A 151 -6.21 12.88 7.60
C ALA A 151 -6.90 12.66 6.23
N TYR A 152 -8.10 12.13 6.24
CA TYR A 152 -8.91 11.79 5.07
C TYR A 152 -9.42 13.05 4.36
N ASN A 153 -9.21 13.15 3.05
CA ASN A 153 -9.69 14.28 2.24
C ASN A 153 -11.20 14.25 1.98
N GLY A 154 -11.85 13.11 2.22
CA GLY A 154 -13.28 12.88 2.01
C GLY A 154 -13.60 12.13 0.72
N VAL A 155 -14.87 11.74 0.62
CA VAL A 155 -15.47 11.16 -0.59
C VAL A 155 -15.35 12.15 -1.74
N GLY A 156 -15.14 11.65 -2.95
CA GLY A 156 -15.00 12.50 -4.13
C GLY A 156 -13.66 13.22 -4.25
N LYS A 157 -12.65 12.77 -3.50
CA LYS A 157 -11.30 13.33 -3.55
C LYS A 157 -10.25 12.22 -3.55
N TRP A 158 -9.14 12.47 -4.20
CA TRP A 158 -7.97 11.60 -4.12
C TRP A 158 -7.37 11.62 -2.73
N ASN A 159 -6.95 10.47 -2.28
CA ASN A 159 -6.25 10.20 -1.04
C ASN A 159 -5.00 9.37 -1.35
N ALA A 160 -4.01 9.41 -0.49
CA ALA A 160 -2.77 8.66 -0.68
C ALA A 160 -2.25 8.05 0.61
N TYR A 161 -1.83 6.81 0.54
CA TYR A 161 -0.97 6.17 1.51
C TYR A 161 0.47 6.12 1.00
N ASP A 162 1.39 6.56 1.84
CA ASP A 162 2.82 6.31 1.71
C ASP A 162 3.23 5.42 2.88
N ILE A 163 3.66 4.21 2.57
CA ILE A 163 3.85 3.13 3.54
C ILE A 163 5.29 2.66 3.47
N THR A 164 6.00 2.66 4.60
CA THR A 164 7.25 1.91 4.77
C THR A 164 6.96 0.68 5.61
N PHE A 165 7.18 -0.49 5.03
CA PHE A 165 6.91 -1.79 5.66
C PHE A 165 8.19 -2.60 5.82
N ARG A 166 8.33 -3.22 6.98
CA ARG A 166 9.38 -4.18 7.31
C ARG A 166 8.73 -5.50 7.75
N ALA A 167 9.04 -6.58 7.05
CA ALA A 167 8.57 -7.92 7.38
C ALA A 167 9.10 -8.37 8.75
N ALA A 168 8.41 -9.33 9.37
CA ALA A 168 8.92 -10.00 10.55
C ALA A 168 10.29 -10.63 10.31
N ARG A 169 11.04 -10.88 11.36
CA ARG A 169 12.31 -11.61 11.30
C ARG A 169 12.22 -12.87 12.13
N PHE A 170 12.86 -13.91 11.63
CA PHE A 170 12.86 -15.25 12.24
C PHE A 170 14.27 -15.72 12.50
N GLU A 171 14.45 -16.41 13.62
CA GLU A 171 15.65 -17.18 13.94
C GLU A 171 15.22 -18.53 14.47
N GLY A 172 15.81 -19.61 13.94
CA GLY A 172 15.44 -20.96 14.33
C GLY A 172 13.96 -21.30 14.19
N GLY A 173 13.27 -20.69 13.20
CA GLY A 173 11.83 -20.88 12.96
C GLY A 173 10.90 -20.14 13.92
N LYS A 174 11.43 -19.26 14.78
CA LYS A 174 10.66 -18.43 15.71
C LYS A 174 10.73 -16.97 15.33
N VAL A 175 9.63 -16.24 15.51
CA VAL A 175 9.59 -14.79 15.34
C VAL A 175 10.48 -14.15 16.42
N VAL A 176 11.55 -13.47 16.00
CA VAL A 176 12.40 -12.67 16.89
C VAL A 176 12.08 -11.17 16.80
N GLU A 177 11.54 -10.73 15.69
CA GLU A 177 11.06 -9.36 15.50
C GLU A 177 9.74 -9.39 14.72
N LYS A 178 8.74 -8.66 15.22
CA LYS A 178 7.45 -8.51 14.54
C LYS A 178 7.60 -7.66 13.29
N ALA A 179 6.65 -7.80 12.36
CA ALA A 179 6.49 -6.87 11.26
C ALA A 179 6.20 -5.45 11.80
N ARG A 180 6.65 -4.43 11.06
CA ARG A 180 6.47 -3.03 11.43
C ARG A 180 6.07 -2.19 10.22
N VAL A 181 5.33 -1.13 10.51
CA VAL A 181 4.88 -0.21 9.48
C VAL A 181 4.96 1.24 9.97
N THR A 182 5.37 2.13 9.08
CA THR A 182 5.14 3.58 9.18
C THR A 182 4.24 3.98 8.03
N VAL A 183 3.17 4.71 8.33
CA VAL A 183 2.16 5.14 7.34
C VAL A 183 2.00 6.64 7.39
N TYR A 184 2.15 7.27 6.23
CA TYR A 184 1.69 8.63 6.00
C TYR A 184 0.37 8.57 5.23
N PHE A 185 -0.61 9.30 5.70
CA PHE A 185 -1.92 9.46 5.07
C PHE A 185 -2.11 10.92 4.65
N ASN A 186 -2.20 11.14 3.34
CA ASN A 186 -2.26 12.49 2.77
C ASN A 186 -1.14 13.42 3.29
N GLY A 187 0.08 12.88 3.39
CA GLY A 187 1.26 13.61 3.86
C GLY A 187 1.37 13.76 5.38
N LYS A 188 0.43 13.25 6.16
CA LYS A 188 0.47 13.28 7.64
C LYS A 188 0.82 11.89 8.18
N LYS A 189 1.84 11.80 9.03
CA LYS A 189 2.22 10.54 9.68
C LYS A 189 1.12 10.09 10.64
N VAL A 190 0.48 8.97 10.35
CA VAL A 190 -0.61 8.38 11.16
C VAL A 190 -0.17 7.15 11.95
N HIS A 191 0.86 6.45 11.49
CA HIS A 191 1.51 5.36 12.22
C HIS A 191 3.02 5.51 12.11
N GLU A 192 3.72 5.29 13.22
CA GLU A 192 5.17 5.36 13.29
C GLU A 192 5.72 4.09 13.95
N ASN A 193 6.55 3.33 13.21
CA ASN A 193 7.14 2.08 13.70
C ASN A 193 6.13 1.13 14.38
N GLN A 194 4.86 1.16 13.93
CA GLN A 194 3.79 0.36 14.51
C GLN A 194 4.10 -1.12 14.35
N GLU A 195 4.21 -1.85 15.43
CA GLU A 195 4.29 -3.31 15.41
C GLU A 195 2.97 -3.91 14.96
N ILE A 196 3.05 -5.02 14.21
CA ILE A 196 1.90 -5.79 13.76
C ILE A 196 2.03 -7.21 14.29
N SER A 197 1.06 -7.63 15.09
CA SER A 197 1.06 -8.92 15.77
C SER A 197 0.09 -9.92 15.16
N GLN A 198 -0.82 -9.46 14.30
CA GLN A 198 -1.93 -10.25 13.78
C GLN A 198 -1.96 -10.22 12.26
N VAL A 199 -2.39 -11.31 11.65
CA VAL A 199 -2.58 -11.44 10.20
C VAL A 199 -4.09 -11.39 9.92
N TRP A 200 -4.50 -10.46 9.08
CA TRP A 200 -5.91 -10.23 8.74
C TRP A 200 -6.27 -10.64 7.33
N GLY A 201 -5.36 -11.19 6.60
CA GLY A 201 -5.59 -11.65 5.24
C GLY A 201 -4.61 -12.74 4.85
N GLY A 202 -4.67 -13.14 3.59
CA GLY A 202 -3.70 -14.00 2.98
C GLY A 202 -3.91 -15.49 3.16
N PRO A 203 -2.90 -16.28 2.81
CA PRO A 203 -3.06 -17.71 2.54
C PRO A 203 -3.43 -18.55 3.76
N ASN A 204 -3.24 -18.06 4.96
CA ASN A 204 -3.51 -18.82 6.19
C ASN A 204 -4.74 -18.32 6.95
N SER A 205 -5.41 -17.27 6.49
CA SER A 205 -6.72 -16.91 7.02
C SER A 205 -7.79 -17.67 6.24
N GLY A 206 -8.68 -18.37 6.92
CA GLY A 206 -9.83 -19.04 6.29
C GLY A 206 -10.84 -18.05 5.70
N LEU A 207 -10.67 -16.77 5.99
CA LEU A 207 -11.48 -15.65 5.54
C LEU A 207 -10.56 -14.52 5.14
N ASP A 208 -10.93 -13.72 4.13
CA ASP A 208 -10.30 -12.43 3.89
C ASP A 208 -10.55 -11.55 5.11
N GLY A 209 -9.49 -11.10 5.77
CA GLY A 209 -9.61 -10.29 6.96
C GLY A 209 -10.01 -11.08 8.22
N GLY A 210 -9.60 -12.30 8.41
CA GLY A 210 -9.74 -13.02 9.67
C GLY A 210 -8.50 -12.95 10.53
N ASN A 211 -8.64 -12.63 11.81
CA ASN A 211 -7.54 -12.79 12.75
C ASN A 211 -7.27 -14.29 12.95
N ASP A 212 -6.11 -14.74 12.52
CA ASP A 212 -5.66 -16.12 12.67
C ASP A 212 -4.77 -16.35 13.91
N GLY A 213 -4.74 -15.38 14.82
CA GLY A 213 -3.92 -15.44 16.03
C GLY A 213 -2.41 -15.38 15.75
N GLY A 214 -2.00 -14.74 14.66
CA GLY A 214 -0.62 -14.61 14.26
C GLY A 214 -0.09 -15.78 13.41
N LYS A 215 -0.92 -16.75 13.08
CA LYS A 215 -0.57 -17.76 12.06
C LYS A 215 -0.33 -17.06 10.72
N GLY A 216 0.59 -17.56 9.93
CA GLY A 216 0.91 -16.96 8.65
C GLY A 216 1.84 -15.74 8.72
N ILE A 217 2.25 -15.29 9.91
CA ILE A 217 3.39 -14.40 10.03
C ILE A 217 4.62 -15.08 9.41
N THR A 218 5.35 -14.35 8.58
CA THR A 218 6.48 -14.88 7.83
C THR A 218 7.50 -13.80 7.55
N ASP A 219 8.73 -14.20 7.26
CA ASP A 219 9.79 -13.32 6.77
C ASP A 219 10.05 -13.46 5.27
N VAL A 220 9.35 -14.40 4.60
CA VAL A 220 9.43 -14.52 3.15
C VAL A 220 8.66 -13.38 2.46
N PRO A 221 9.08 -12.98 1.25
CA PRO A 221 8.34 -12.01 0.46
C PRO A 221 6.87 -12.41 0.26
N GLY A 222 6.00 -11.43 0.06
CA GLY A 222 4.62 -11.63 -0.31
C GLY A 222 4.09 -10.49 -1.19
N PRO A 223 2.99 -10.71 -1.91
CA PRO A 223 2.46 -9.72 -2.84
C PRO A 223 1.74 -8.58 -2.12
N ILE A 224 1.59 -7.45 -2.80
CA ILE A 224 0.65 -6.40 -2.43
C ILE A 224 -0.73 -6.82 -2.91
N LYS A 225 -1.76 -6.72 -2.05
CA LYS A 225 -3.15 -6.98 -2.45
C LYS A 225 -3.96 -5.68 -2.38
N LEU A 226 -4.84 -5.49 -3.37
CA LEU A 226 -5.92 -4.51 -3.33
C LEU A 226 -7.24 -5.26 -3.30
N GLN A 227 -8.10 -4.86 -2.38
CA GLN A 227 -9.34 -5.55 -2.09
C GLN A 227 -10.50 -5.03 -2.95
N ALA A 228 -11.38 -5.93 -3.36
CA ALA A 228 -12.64 -5.64 -4.04
C ALA A 228 -13.82 -6.05 -3.14
N GLU A 229 -14.48 -5.07 -2.54
CA GLU A 229 -15.60 -5.32 -1.61
C GLU A 229 -16.99 -4.98 -2.17
N GLY A 230 -17.09 -4.89 -3.49
CA GLY A 230 -18.35 -4.52 -4.12
C GLY A 230 -18.63 -3.01 -4.09
N HIS A 231 -17.72 -2.21 -3.57
CA HIS A 231 -17.73 -0.76 -3.60
C HIS A 231 -16.78 -0.25 -4.67
N GLU A 232 -17.19 0.79 -5.39
CA GLU A 232 -16.30 1.41 -6.37
C GLU A 232 -15.26 2.28 -5.68
N VAL A 233 -14.08 1.71 -5.49
CA VAL A 233 -12.87 2.43 -5.10
C VAL A 233 -11.94 2.46 -6.30
N LEU A 234 -11.47 3.65 -6.66
CA LEU A 234 -10.55 3.82 -7.78
C LEU A 234 -9.12 3.92 -7.28
N TYR A 235 -8.16 3.46 -8.10
CA TYR A 235 -6.75 3.50 -7.79
C TYR A 235 -5.93 4.09 -8.93
N ARG A 236 -4.89 4.85 -8.59
CA ARG A 236 -3.90 5.39 -9.52
C ARG A 236 -2.53 5.54 -8.86
N ASN A 237 -1.53 5.91 -9.63
CA ASN A 237 -0.19 6.27 -9.15
C ASN A 237 0.33 5.29 -8.10
N ILE A 238 0.42 4.00 -8.46
CA ILE A 238 0.91 2.97 -7.56
C ILE A 238 2.36 2.64 -7.93
N TRP A 239 3.26 2.81 -6.97
CA TRP A 239 4.66 2.43 -7.13
C TRP A 239 5.23 1.85 -5.84
N ILE A 240 6.26 1.03 -5.99
CA ILE A 240 6.93 0.37 -4.89
C ILE A 240 8.45 0.47 -5.07
N LYS A 241 9.15 0.66 -3.95
CA LYS A 241 10.60 0.59 -3.88
C LYS A 241 10.99 -0.47 -2.87
N GLU A 242 11.73 -1.48 -3.29
CA GLU A 242 12.28 -2.49 -2.38
C GLU A 242 13.34 -1.85 -1.48
N LEU A 243 13.37 -2.29 -0.23
CA LEU A 243 14.29 -1.82 0.79
C LEU A 243 15.03 -3.01 1.41
N GLU A 244 16.21 -2.72 1.96
CA GLU A 244 16.96 -3.64 2.81
C GLU A 244 17.07 -3.07 4.21
N LEU A 245 16.02 -3.24 5.03
CA LEU A 245 15.95 -2.71 6.37
C LEU A 245 16.68 -3.62 7.37
N LYS A 246 17.88 -3.19 7.78
CA LYS A 246 18.72 -3.94 8.73
C LYS A 246 18.26 -3.76 10.17
N ASP A 247 17.79 -2.58 10.53
CA ASP A 247 17.25 -2.27 11.86
C ASP A 247 15.70 -2.25 11.86
N LYS A 248 15.13 -2.01 13.04
CA LYS A 248 13.67 -2.02 13.23
C LYS A 248 12.97 -0.73 12.76
N ASN A 249 13.72 0.28 12.35
CA ASN A 249 13.16 1.57 12.02
C ASN A 249 12.49 1.56 10.64
N THR A 250 11.20 1.82 10.59
CA THR A 250 10.43 2.07 9.36
C THR A 250 10.12 3.56 9.15
N ASP A 251 10.45 4.42 10.10
CA ASP A 251 10.33 5.87 9.96
C ASP A 251 11.56 6.44 9.26
N LEU A 252 11.66 6.17 7.98
CA LEU A 252 12.75 6.63 7.13
C LEU A 252 12.47 8.05 6.64
N PRO A 253 13.50 8.86 6.36
CA PRO A 253 13.34 10.13 5.68
C PRO A 253 12.60 9.93 4.35
N MET A 254 11.57 10.72 4.14
CA MET A 254 10.72 10.66 2.96
C MET A 254 11.24 11.62 1.90
#